data_11eb3e6a3675ce7ec4ce00b7aaa324c8
#
_entry.id   11eb3e6a3675ce7ec4ce00b7aaa324c8
#
_cell.length_a   1.000
_cell.length_b   1.000
_cell.length_c   1.000
_cell.angle_alpha   90.00
_cell.angle_beta   90.00
_cell.angle_gamma   90.00
#
_symmetry.space_group_name_H-M   'P 1'
#
loop_
_entity.id
_entity.type
_entity.pdbx_description
1 polymer ?
#
loop_
_entity_poly.entity_id
_entity_poly.type
_entity_poly.pdbx_seq_one_letter_code
_entity_poly.pdbx_strand_id
1 'polypeptide(L)'
;MTYFYRMAGLNVLKLMNDTTATALAYGIYKQDLPEPDKPSRNVVFVDCGHTGTQVAAASFNKGKLTMLASGYCNSGGRNFDEEMCKHFAEEFSQRFKMNVFENKKATLKLLTECVKLKKLMAANTNRLPINIECFMDDKDVSGHMDRAKFEELIAGHLADIEKVMVDVMTASKLKNEEIYR
;
A
#
# COMPACT_ATOMS: atom_id res chain seq x y z
N MET A 1 15.23 2.94 20.23
CA MET A 1 13.79 2.78 20.00
C MET A 1 13.06 2.20 21.21
N THR A 2 13.47 1.09 21.82
CA THR A 2 12.88 0.54 23.05
C THR A 2 12.78 1.53 24.20
N TYR A 3 13.72 2.48 24.33
CA TYR A 3 13.75 3.50 25.38
C TYR A 3 12.52 4.42 25.31
N PHE A 4 12.11 4.86 24.12
CA PHE A 4 10.93 5.73 23.96
C PHE A 4 9.63 5.03 24.39
N TYR A 5 9.47 3.76 24.05
CA TYR A 5 8.28 3.01 24.47
C TYR A 5 8.23 2.80 25.99
N ARG A 6 9.38 2.59 26.64
CA ARG A 6 9.45 2.52 28.11
C ARG A 6 9.10 3.83 28.77
N MET A 7 9.51 4.98 28.19
CA MET A 7 9.11 6.30 28.69
C MET A 7 7.59 6.52 28.60
N ALA A 8 6.91 5.91 27.64
CA ALA A 8 5.46 5.91 27.51
C ALA A 8 4.76 4.89 28.43
N GLY A 9 5.49 4.24 29.35
CA GLY A 9 4.94 3.26 30.30
C GLY A 9 4.68 1.86 29.69
N LEU A 10 5.16 1.60 28.48
CA LEU A 10 4.97 0.32 27.82
C LEU A 10 6.07 -0.69 28.23
N ASN A 11 5.67 -1.92 28.58
CA ASN A 11 6.61 -3.02 28.77
C ASN A 11 6.96 -3.67 27.44
N VAL A 12 8.07 -3.24 26.82
CA VAL A 12 8.53 -3.72 25.52
C VAL A 12 9.24 -5.06 25.69
N LEU A 13 8.63 -6.13 25.18
CA LEU A 13 9.21 -7.48 25.22
C LEU A 13 10.21 -7.65 24.08
N LYS A 14 9.86 -7.24 22.85
CA LYS A 14 10.71 -7.39 21.65
C LYS A 14 10.32 -6.37 20.59
N LEU A 15 11.29 -5.95 19.77
CA LEU A 15 11.07 -5.24 18.52
C LEU A 15 11.27 -6.21 17.35
N MET A 16 10.42 -6.11 16.34
CA MET A 16 10.43 -6.98 15.17
C MET A 16 10.02 -6.18 13.94
N ASN A 17 10.58 -6.52 12.78
CA ASN A 17 10.15 -5.94 11.51
C ASN A 17 8.74 -6.44 11.15
N ASP A 18 7.93 -5.60 10.53
CA ASP A 18 6.55 -5.91 10.11
C ASP A 18 6.50 -7.15 9.21
N THR A 19 7.40 -7.21 8.22
CA THR A 19 7.50 -8.35 7.30
C THR A 19 7.88 -9.65 8.01
N THR A 20 8.74 -9.58 9.05
CA THR A 20 9.08 -10.75 9.87
C THR A 20 7.88 -11.19 10.71
N ALA A 21 7.10 -10.24 11.25
CA ALA A 21 5.89 -10.56 12.01
C ALA A 21 4.85 -11.23 11.11
N THR A 22 4.65 -10.73 9.89
CA THR A 22 3.77 -11.32 8.88
C THR A 22 4.19 -12.74 8.52
N ALA A 23 5.48 -12.96 8.27
CA ALA A 23 6.03 -14.28 7.96
C ALA A 23 5.86 -15.26 9.13
N LEU A 24 6.07 -14.81 10.37
CA LEU A 24 5.84 -15.63 11.57
C LEU A 24 4.36 -16.01 11.70
N ALA A 25 3.44 -15.06 11.53
CA ALA A 25 2.01 -15.33 11.57
C ALA A 25 1.61 -16.37 10.51
N TYR A 26 2.10 -16.23 9.27
CA TYR A 26 1.88 -17.22 8.22
C TYR A 26 2.39 -18.60 8.65
N GLY A 27 3.63 -18.70 9.15
CA GLY A 27 4.24 -19.98 9.57
C GLY A 27 3.50 -20.65 10.73
N ILE A 28 2.98 -19.88 11.69
CA ILE A 28 2.21 -20.40 12.84
C ILE A 28 0.88 -21.01 12.39
N TYR A 29 0.17 -20.37 11.45
CA TYR A 29 -1.15 -20.84 11.00
C TYR A 29 -1.08 -21.92 9.92
N LYS A 30 0.06 -22.11 9.24
CA LYS A 30 0.23 -23.14 8.21
C LYS A 30 0.67 -24.48 8.82
N GLN A 31 -0.22 -25.46 8.78
CA GLN A 31 0.04 -26.81 9.30
C GLN A 31 0.73 -27.74 8.28
N ASP A 32 0.71 -27.38 6.99
CA ASP A 32 1.20 -28.15 5.86
C ASP A 32 2.61 -27.75 5.39
N LEU A 33 3.44 -27.22 6.30
CA LEU A 33 4.81 -26.86 6.00
C LEU A 33 5.69 -28.11 5.78
N PRO A 34 6.68 -28.03 4.84
CA PRO A 34 7.60 -29.13 4.59
C PRO A 34 8.40 -29.52 5.83
N GLU A 35 8.74 -30.80 5.95
CA GLU A 35 9.63 -31.28 7.00
C GLU A 35 11.04 -30.67 6.85
N PRO A 36 11.86 -30.64 7.91
CA PRO A 36 13.18 -30.00 7.89
C PRO A 36 14.18 -30.58 6.87
N ASP A 37 13.97 -31.82 6.45
CA ASP A 37 14.78 -32.56 5.47
C ASP A 37 14.31 -32.37 4.02
N LYS A 38 13.16 -31.71 3.83
CA LYS A 38 12.59 -31.46 2.51
C LYS A 38 12.90 -30.06 2.02
N PRO A 39 12.81 -29.81 0.69
CA PRO A 39 12.93 -28.47 0.14
C PRO A 39 11.96 -27.50 0.82
N SER A 40 12.45 -26.33 1.18
CA SER A 40 11.67 -25.31 1.88
C SER A 40 10.58 -24.75 0.99
N ARG A 41 9.46 -24.33 1.60
CA ARG A 41 8.43 -23.53 0.94
C ARG A 41 8.85 -22.07 0.94
N ASN A 42 9.05 -21.49 -0.25
CA ASN A 42 9.40 -20.09 -0.39
C ASN A 42 8.14 -19.26 -0.64
N VAL A 43 7.99 -18.17 0.10
CA VAL A 43 6.84 -17.27 0.03
C VAL A 43 7.34 -15.84 -0.06
N VAL A 44 6.74 -15.06 -0.95
CA VAL A 44 6.97 -13.60 -1.04
C VAL A 44 5.76 -12.89 -0.45
N PHE A 45 6.00 -12.01 0.50
CA PHE A 45 5.01 -11.15 1.12
C PHE A 45 5.13 -9.74 0.54
N VAL A 46 4.01 -9.19 0.11
CA VAL A 46 3.90 -7.81 -0.35
C VAL A 46 2.88 -7.11 0.55
N ASP A 47 3.33 -6.17 1.33
CA ASP A 47 2.50 -5.36 2.24
C ASP A 47 2.47 -3.92 1.72
N CYS A 48 1.40 -3.59 0.99
CA CYS A 48 1.15 -2.22 0.53
C CYS A 48 0.30 -1.49 1.57
N GLY A 49 0.99 -0.79 2.46
CA GLY A 49 0.38 0.00 3.52
C GLY A 49 -0.09 1.39 3.06
N HIS A 50 -0.42 2.24 4.03
CA HIS A 50 -0.84 3.62 3.75
C HIS A 50 0.33 4.51 3.31
N THR A 51 1.49 4.41 3.97
CA THR A 51 2.65 5.31 3.78
C THR A 51 3.75 4.72 2.91
N GLY A 52 3.72 3.42 2.64
CA GLY A 52 4.75 2.74 1.86
C GLY A 52 4.43 1.28 1.65
N THR A 53 5.24 0.64 0.84
CA THR A 53 5.13 -0.78 0.52
C THR A 53 6.38 -1.51 0.98
N GLN A 54 6.20 -2.62 1.68
CA GLN A 54 7.24 -3.53 2.13
C GLN A 54 7.12 -4.85 1.37
N VAL A 55 8.26 -5.39 0.95
CA VAL A 55 8.31 -6.68 0.28
C VAL A 55 9.33 -7.56 0.99
N ALA A 56 9.03 -8.82 1.22
CA ALA A 56 9.96 -9.76 1.82
C ALA A 56 9.82 -11.16 1.24
N ALA A 57 10.95 -11.81 1.02
CA ALA A 57 11.02 -13.23 0.67
C ALA A 57 11.42 -14.04 1.89
N ALA A 58 10.69 -15.10 2.18
CA ALA A 58 10.93 -15.98 3.32
C ALA A 58 10.80 -17.44 2.92
N SER A 59 11.55 -18.30 3.62
CA SER A 59 11.63 -19.73 3.41
C SER A 59 11.17 -20.45 4.67
N PHE A 60 10.31 -21.45 4.50
CA PHE A 60 9.63 -22.17 5.59
C PHE A 60 9.88 -23.67 5.53
N ASN A 61 10.22 -24.22 6.69
CA ASN A 61 10.09 -25.62 7.04
C ASN A 61 9.40 -25.72 8.41
N LYS A 62 8.95 -26.90 8.80
CA LYS A 62 8.39 -27.10 10.15
C LYS A 62 9.38 -26.65 11.22
N GLY A 63 8.93 -25.74 12.09
CA GLY A 63 9.75 -25.20 13.17
C GLY A 63 10.86 -24.22 12.76
N LYS A 64 10.99 -23.88 11.45
CA LYS A 64 12.03 -22.97 10.96
C LYS A 64 11.49 -21.97 9.96
N LEU A 65 11.73 -20.68 10.25
CA LEU A 65 11.55 -19.55 9.35
C LEU A 65 12.90 -18.91 9.05
N THR A 66 13.19 -18.71 7.77
CA THR A 66 14.38 -17.97 7.32
C THR A 66 13.94 -16.78 6.46
N MET A 67 14.24 -15.56 6.88
CA MET A 67 14.08 -14.37 6.05
C MET A 67 15.23 -14.34 5.05
N LEU A 68 14.92 -14.32 3.74
CA LEU A 68 15.91 -14.37 2.66
C LEU A 68 16.31 -12.97 2.20
N ALA A 69 15.32 -12.11 1.98
CA ALA A 69 15.51 -10.74 1.59
C ALA A 69 14.33 -9.88 2.02
N SER A 70 14.53 -8.59 2.13
CA SER A 70 13.44 -7.61 2.33
C SER A 70 13.79 -6.28 1.67
N GLY A 71 12.76 -5.56 1.23
CA GLY A 71 12.86 -4.25 0.61
C GLY A 71 11.70 -3.36 0.99
N TYR A 72 11.82 -2.07 0.70
CA TYR A 72 10.84 -1.04 1.05
C TYR A 72 10.86 0.11 0.05
N CYS A 73 9.68 0.69 -0.23
CA CYS A 73 9.56 1.98 -0.91
C CYS A 73 8.51 2.87 -0.22
N ASN A 74 8.60 4.18 -0.45
CA ASN A 74 7.67 5.17 0.11
C ASN A 74 6.36 5.32 -0.71
N SER A 75 6.06 4.36 -1.58
CA SER A 75 4.84 4.34 -2.38
C SER A 75 3.79 3.47 -1.71
N GLY A 76 2.66 4.08 -1.32
CA GLY A 76 1.56 3.42 -0.62
C GLY A 76 0.22 4.11 -0.87
N GLY A 77 -0.81 3.67 -0.18
CA GLY A 77 -2.19 4.11 -0.38
C GLY A 77 -2.40 5.62 -0.28
N ARG A 78 -1.64 6.31 0.58
CA ARG A 78 -1.67 7.76 0.70
C ARG A 78 -1.25 8.45 -0.60
N ASN A 79 -0.17 7.98 -1.22
CA ASN A 79 0.33 8.55 -2.46
C ASN A 79 -0.70 8.42 -3.58
N PHE A 80 -1.40 7.28 -3.64
CA PHE A 80 -2.48 7.06 -4.61
C PHE A 80 -3.64 8.04 -4.39
N ASP A 81 -4.02 8.28 -3.14
CA ASP A 81 -5.07 9.25 -2.79
C ASP A 81 -4.64 10.68 -3.13
N GLU A 82 -3.37 11.03 -2.91
CA GLU A 82 -2.80 12.33 -3.22
C GLU A 82 -2.79 12.61 -4.73
N GLU A 83 -2.44 11.62 -5.57
CA GLU A 83 -2.47 11.79 -7.04
C GLU A 83 -3.90 11.99 -7.55
N MET A 84 -4.87 11.23 -7.03
CA MET A 84 -6.29 11.47 -7.34
C MET A 84 -6.74 12.85 -6.90
N CYS A 85 -6.34 13.27 -5.71
CA CYS A 85 -6.69 14.59 -5.16
C CYS A 85 -6.12 15.73 -6.04
N LYS A 86 -4.87 15.62 -6.50
CA LYS A 86 -4.26 16.58 -7.43
C LYS A 86 -5.03 16.64 -8.73
N HIS A 87 -5.34 15.49 -9.32
CA HIS A 87 -6.10 15.41 -10.58
C HIS A 87 -7.46 16.14 -10.50
N PHE A 88 -8.27 15.84 -9.47
CA PHE A 88 -9.55 16.49 -9.29
C PHE A 88 -9.43 17.97 -8.90
N ALA A 89 -8.41 18.33 -8.12
CA ALA A 89 -8.16 19.73 -7.78
C ALA A 89 -7.85 20.56 -9.04
N GLU A 90 -7.07 20.03 -9.98
CA GLU A 90 -6.79 20.64 -11.27
C GLU A 90 -8.05 20.73 -12.13
N GLU A 91 -8.84 19.65 -12.26
CA GLU A 91 -10.10 19.64 -12.98
C GLU A 91 -11.07 20.71 -12.44
N PHE A 92 -11.23 20.78 -11.11
CA PHE A 92 -12.12 21.74 -10.48
C PHE A 92 -11.60 23.18 -10.59
N SER A 93 -10.27 23.38 -10.55
CA SER A 93 -9.65 24.68 -10.78
C SER A 93 -9.97 25.21 -12.20
N GLN A 94 -9.87 24.37 -13.20
CA GLN A 94 -10.16 24.73 -14.59
C GLN A 94 -11.66 25.04 -14.81
N ARG A 95 -12.55 24.21 -14.24
CA ARG A 95 -14.00 24.31 -14.44
C ARG A 95 -14.65 25.41 -13.63
N PHE A 96 -14.22 25.62 -12.39
CA PHE A 96 -14.89 26.50 -11.42
C PHE A 96 -14.02 27.69 -11.00
N LYS A 97 -12.78 27.82 -11.53
CA LYS A 97 -11.82 28.89 -11.22
C LYS A 97 -11.54 29.02 -9.70
N MET A 98 -11.44 27.90 -9.01
CA MET A 98 -11.18 27.83 -7.58
C MET A 98 -9.81 27.16 -7.31
N ASN A 99 -9.08 27.64 -6.32
CA ASN A 99 -7.86 26.98 -5.85
C ASN A 99 -8.16 26.10 -4.65
N VAL A 100 -8.28 24.80 -4.87
CA VAL A 100 -8.66 23.83 -3.84
C VAL A 100 -7.62 23.79 -2.70
N PHE A 101 -6.33 23.89 -3.03
CA PHE A 101 -5.25 23.75 -2.05
C PHE A 101 -5.07 24.96 -1.13
N GLU A 102 -5.60 26.12 -1.47
CA GLU A 102 -5.65 27.28 -0.58
C GLU A 102 -6.67 27.10 0.55
N ASN A 103 -7.69 26.26 0.37
CA ASN A 103 -8.71 25.99 1.35
C ASN A 103 -8.50 24.59 1.97
N LYS A 104 -7.93 24.56 3.18
CA LYS A 104 -7.65 23.30 3.92
C LYS A 104 -8.88 22.42 4.12
N LYS A 105 -10.07 23.02 4.34
CA LYS A 105 -11.32 22.29 4.51
C LYS A 105 -11.75 21.61 3.20
N ALA A 106 -11.66 22.30 2.07
CA ALA A 106 -11.96 21.76 0.76
C ALA A 106 -10.97 20.64 0.38
N THR A 107 -9.67 20.86 0.60
CA THR A 107 -8.64 19.85 0.37
C THR A 107 -8.93 18.57 1.16
N LEU A 108 -9.30 18.68 2.46
CA LEU A 108 -9.61 17.51 3.28
C LEU A 108 -10.90 16.81 2.84
N LYS A 109 -11.93 17.56 2.45
CA LYS A 109 -13.16 16.98 1.88
C LYS A 109 -12.84 16.19 0.60
N LEU A 110 -12.08 16.79 -0.33
CA LEU A 110 -11.70 16.13 -1.58
C LEU A 110 -10.89 14.86 -1.32
N LEU A 111 -9.88 14.93 -0.46
CA LEU A 111 -9.07 13.76 -0.10
C LEU A 111 -9.92 12.63 0.49
N THR A 112 -10.88 12.96 1.35
CA THR A 112 -11.80 11.98 1.94
C THR A 112 -12.65 11.28 0.87
N GLU A 113 -13.16 12.03 -0.10
CA GLU A 113 -13.94 11.45 -1.20
C GLU A 113 -13.07 10.64 -2.18
N CYS A 114 -11.81 11.06 -2.43
CA CYS A 114 -10.83 10.28 -3.20
C CYS A 114 -10.56 8.91 -2.54
N VAL A 115 -10.39 8.86 -1.23
CA VAL A 115 -10.22 7.59 -0.48
C VAL A 115 -11.44 6.68 -0.65
N LYS A 116 -12.65 7.22 -0.60
CA LYS A 116 -13.88 6.45 -0.83
C LYS A 116 -13.96 5.94 -2.26
N LEU A 117 -13.69 6.82 -3.23
CA LEU A 117 -13.72 6.49 -4.65
C LEU A 117 -12.71 5.38 -4.99
N LYS A 118 -11.47 5.47 -4.47
CA LYS A 118 -10.45 4.42 -4.63
C LYS A 118 -10.95 3.06 -4.14
N LYS A 119 -11.58 3.02 -2.96
CA LYS A 119 -12.14 1.78 -2.40
C LYS A 119 -13.28 1.23 -3.27
N LEU A 120 -14.14 2.10 -3.81
CA LEU A 120 -15.22 1.69 -4.71
C LEU A 120 -14.69 1.14 -6.03
N MET A 121 -13.62 1.73 -6.59
CA MET A 121 -12.97 1.24 -7.81
C MET A 121 -12.33 -0.14 -7.65
N ALA A 122 -11.96 -0.54 -6.44
CA ALA A 122 -11.43 -1.88 -6.20
C ALA A 122 -12.45 -2.99 -6.55
N ALA A 123 -13.75 -2.72 -6.31
CA ALA A 123 -14.84 -3.66 -6.59
C ALA A 123 -15.55 -3.41 -7.94
N ASN A 124 -15.32 -2.26 -8.58
CA ASN A 124 -16.02 -1.85 -9.79
C ASN A 124 -15.04 -1.50 -10.90
N THR A 125 -15.32 -1.98 -12.11
CA THR A 125 -14.54 -1.67 -13.33
C THR A 125 -15.10 -0.48 -14.11
N ASN A 126 -16.33 -0.05 -13.79
CA ASN A 126 -17.01 1.04 -14.48
C ASN A 126 -16.46 2.40 -14.05
N ARG A 127 -16.74 3.42 -14.88
CA ARG A 127 -16.49 4.82 -14.54
C ARG A 127 -17.38 5.23 -13.36
N LEU A 128 -16.75 5.68 -12.27
CA LEU A 128 -17.44 6.05 -11.03
C LEU A 128 -17.47 7.57 -10.86
N PRO A 129 -18.59 8.13 -10.37
CA PRO A 129 -18.70 9.55 -10.08
C PRO A 129 -18.08 9.89 -8.73
N ILE A 130 -17.56 11.12 -8.63
CA ILE A 130 -17.28 11.82 -7.37
C ILE A 130 -18.17 13.06 -7.32
N ASN A 131 -18.97 13.22 -6.27
CA ASN A 131 -19.84 14.36 -6.05
C ASN A 131 -19.61 14.90 -4.65
N ILE A 132 -19.34 16.20 -4.52
CA ILE A 132 -19.09 16.85 -3.24
C ILE A 132 -19.97 18.09 -3.15
N GLU A 133 -20.97 18.04 -2.28
CA GLU A 133 -21.88 19.15 -2.00
C GLU A 133 -21.21 20.18 -1.09
N CYS A 134 -21.56 21.46 -1.28
CA CYS A 134 -21.02 22.60 -0.54
C CYS A 134 -19.49 22.50 -0.40
N PHE A 135 -18.80 22.27 -1.51
CA PHE A 135 -17.37 21.99 -1.55
C PHE A 135 -16.56 23.22 -1.15
N MET A 136 -16.72 24.31 -1.89
CA MET A 136 -16.07 25.59 -1.68
C MET A 136 -16.94 26.72 -2.23
N ASP A 137 -17.06 27.83 -1.51
CA ASP A 137 -17.89 29.00 -1.90
C ASP A 137 -19.35 28.62 -2.21
N ASP A 138 -19.92 27.72 -1.40
CA ASP A 138 -21.27 27.16 -1.54
C ASP A 138 -21.55 26.51 -2.91
N LYS A 139 -20.49 26.07 -3.60
CA LYS A 139 -20.60 25.37 -4.89
C LYS A 139 -20.45 23.86 -4.70
N ASP A 140 -21.25 23.14 -5.45
CA ASP A 140 -21.12 21.71 -5.62
C ASP A 140 -20.14 21.40 -6.74
N VAL A 141 -19.35 20.34 -6.58
CA VAL A 141 -18.43 19.88 -7.62
C VAL A 141 -18.70 18.40 -7.93
N SER A 142 -18.50 18.06 -9.19
CA SER A 142 -18.65 16.71 -9.67
C SER A 142 -17.58 16.36 -10.69
N GLY A 143 -17.11 15.13 -10.62
CA GLY A 143 -16.13 14.56 -11.55
C GLY A 143 -16.38 13.07 -11.73
N HIS A 144 -15.53 12.43 -12.52
CA HIS A 144 -15.57 10.99 -12.74
C HIS A 144 -14.17 10.42 -12.84
N MET A 145 -14.00 9.18 -12.39
CA MET A 145 -12.77 8.42 -12.52
C MET A 145 -13.08 7.01 -12.98
N ASP A 146 -12.28 6.47 -13.86
CA ASP A 146 -12.25 5.04 -14.16
C ASP A 146 -10.91 4.44 -13.74
N ARG A 147 -10.83 3.12 -13.73
CA ARG A 147 -9.64 2.39 -13.29
C ARG A 147 -8.43 2.69 -14.17
N ALA A 148 -8.60 2.80 -15.48
CA ALA A 148 -7.50 3.05 -16.41
C ALA A 148 -6.85 4.43 -16.15
N LYS A 149 -7.68 5.46 -15.92
CA LYS A 149 -7.17 6.79 -15.56
C LYS A 149 -6.50 6.80 -14.20
N PHE A 150 -7.06 6.10 -13.23
CA PHE A 150 -6.43 5.94 -11.91
C PHE A 150 -5.06 5.27 -12.00
N GLU A 151 -4.93 4.16 -12.74
CA GLU A 151 -3.67 3.45 -12.95
C GLU A 151 -2.63 4.32 -13.67
N GLU A 152 -3.06 5.14 -14.64
CA GLU A 152 -2.20 6.13 -15.29
C GLU A 152 -1.63 7.14 -14.28
N LEU A 153 -2.49 7.69 -13.41
CA LEU A 153 -2.07 8.68 -12.40
C LEU A 153 -1.04 8.12 -11.41
N ILE A 154 -1.17 6.85 -11.03
CA ILE A 154 -0.29 6.21 -10.04
C ILE A 154 0.85 5.41 -10.67
N ALA A 155 1.05 5.46 -11.99
CA ALA A 155 2.01 4.64 -12.72
C ALA A 155 3.44 4.74 -12.15
N GLY A 156 3.88 5.94 -11.75
CA GLY A 156 5.19 6.15 -11.11
C GLY A 156 5.32 5.39 -9.79
N HIS A 157 4.29 5.40 -8.97
CA HIS A 157 4.26 4.67 -7.70
C HIS A 157 4.21 3.15 -7.90
N LEU A 158 3.51 2.68 -8.94
CA LEU A 158 3.52 1.26 -9.30
C LEU A 158 4.91 0.80 -9.76
N ALA A 159 5.62 1.62 -10.53
CA ALA A 159 7.00 1.33 -10.94
C ALA A 159 7.97 1.26 -9.74
N ASP A 160 7.80 2.11 -8.73
CA ASP A 160 8.58 2.02 -7.48
C ASP A 160 8.35 0.69 -6.75
N ILE A 161 7.08 0.26 -6.67
CA ILE A 161 6.72 -1.01 -6.03
C ILE A 161 7.29 -2.19 -6.82
N GLU A 162 7.15 -2.19 -8.15
CA GLU A 162 7.71 -3.21 -9.02
C GLU A 162 9.23 -3.32 -8.84
N LYS A 163 9.93 -2.19 -8.80
CA LYS A 163 11.37 -2.16 -8.57
C LYS A 163 11.76 -2.86 -7.27
N VAL A 164 11.07 -2.56 -6.17
CA VAL A 164 11.35 -3.21 -4.87
C VAL A 164 11.08 -4.71 -4.93
N MET A 165 10.03 -5.14 -5.64
CA MET A 165 9.75 -6.57 -5.81
C MET A 165 10.89 -7.26 -6.58
N VAL A 166 11.38 -6.66 -7.67
CA VAL A 166 12.51 -7.17 -8.47
C VAL A 166 13.78 -7.21 -7.64
N ASP A 167 14.08 -6.16 -6.88
CA ASP A 167 15.26 -6.07 -6.01
C ASP A 167 15.25 -7.18 -4.93
N VAL A 168 14.10 -7.42 -4.30
CA VAL A 168 13.93 -8.50 -3.29
C VAL A 168 14.06 -9.88 -3.93
N MET A 169 13.49 -10.10 -5.11
CA MET A 169 13.65 -11.37 -5.84
C MET A 169 15.12 -11.63 -6.20
N THR A 170 15.82 -10.62 -6.68
CA THR A 170 17.25 -10.71 -7.01
C THR A 170 18.09 -11.00 -5.77
N ALA A 171 17.86 -10.26 -4.67
CA ALA A 171 18.59 -10.43 -3.41
C ALA A 171 18.33 -11.78 -2.75
N SER A 172 17.11 -12.32 -2.85
CA SER A 172 16.74 -13.64 -2.33
C SER A 172 17.32 -14.80 -3.14
N LYS A 173 17.76 -14.55 -4.37
CA LYS A 173 18.23 -15.55 -5.35
C LYS A 173 17.17 -16.61 -5.71
N LEU A 174 15.90 -16.32 -5.45
CA LEU A 174 14.80 -17.21 -5.82
C LEU A 174 14.39 -16.98 -7.28
N LYS A 175 14.04 -18.09 -7.94
CA LYS A 175 13.36 -18.05 -9.25
C LYS A 175 11.84 -18.01 -9.03
N ASN A 176 11.12 -17.45 -9.98
CA ASN A 176 9.65 -17.35 -9.90
C ASN A 176 8.96 -18.72 -9.73
N GLU A 177 9.57 -19.78 -10.27
CA GLU A 177 9.08 -21.17 -10.21
C GLU A 177 9.24 -21.79 -8.81
N GLU A 178 10.14 -21.24 -7.99
CA GLU A 178 10.45 -21.71 -6.63
C GLU A 178 9.54 -21.07 -5.58
N ILE A 179 8.70 -20.12 -5.98
CA ILE A 179 7.73 -19.46 -5.10
C ILE A 179 6.47 -20.31 -5.03
N TYR A 180 6.03 -20.60 -3.81
CA TYR A 180 4.79 -21.33 -3.55
C TYR A 180 3.58 -20.47 -3.97
N ARG A 181 2.68 -21.08 -4.76
CA ARG A 181 1.44 -20.49 -5.26
C ARG A 181 0.22 -21.05 -4.55
#